data_1e8c31e44dadfc7699a57bd17efd4fc1
#
_entry.id   1e8c31e44dadfc7699a57bd17efd4fc1
#
_cell.length_a   1.000
_cell.length_b   1.000
_cell.length_c   1.000
_cell.angle_alpha   90.00
_cell.angle_beta   90.00
_cell.angle_gamma   90.00
#
_symmetry.space_group_name_H-M   'P 1'
#
loop_
_entity.id
_entity.type
_entity.pdbx_description
1 polymer ?
#
loop_
_entity_poly.entity_id
_entity_poly.type
_entity_poly.pdbx_seq_one_letter_code
_entity_poly.pdbx_strand_id
1 'polypeptide(L)'
;MAPPVVQTRHGVVLTGLRVAEAVVEPGASLGKILASQGLRAAQVHRTAQATSGVWDLRKLRDGDSITFFRDSATGGLRHMVLRPDPYHWIRFDLDSLPKVTRIRRPVDTVRREVRGTIESSLWNVMVAKGLSPSLIGRVSDILAWQVDFFALQTGDEICLIYDELRVDGRVAGEGDIHAVSFRQGDSVSRDFLFRHGDLDGYYDEHGRPNRRAFLKAPLQYSRISSRFTGARMHPVLRIVRPHFGVDYAAPAGTPVVALGDGTVIQKGWIGGGGNSLKIRHGNGYITGY
;
A
#
# COMPACT_ATOMS: atom_id res chain seq x y z
N MET A 1 41.07 30.97 5.54
CA MET A 1 40.63 30.00 6.56
C MET A 1 39.26 29.48 6.11
N ALA A 2 39.10 28.19 5.86
CA ALA A 2 37.80 27.62 5.55
C ALA A 2 36.87 27.77 6.77
N PRO A 3 35.59 28.13 6.62
CA PRO A 3 34.66 28.20 7.74
C PRO A 3 34.56 26.85 8.44
N PRO A 4 34.39 26.80 9.78
CA PRO A 4 34.29 25.55 10.49
C PRO A 4 33.11 24.72 9.97
N VAL A 5 33.34 23.43 9.72
CA VAL A 5 32.30 22.51 9.29
C VAL A 5 31.32 22.32 10.45
N VAL A 6 30.14 22.91 10.33
CA VAL A 6 29.06 22.75 11.32
C VAL A 6 28.44 21.36 11.15
N GLN A 7 28.70 20.48 12.12
CA GLN A 7 28.07 19.18 12.13
C GLN A 7 26.59 19.29 12.46
N THR A 8 25.74 18.68 11.63
CA THR A 8 24.30 18.63 11.84
C THR A 8 23.79 17.19 11.83
N ARG A 9 22.76 16.92 12.62
CA ARG A 9 22.04 15.64 12.58
C ARG A 9 20.53 15.88 12.64
N HIS A 10 19.79 15.33 11.68
CA HIS A 10 18.35 15.56 11.57
C HIS A 10 17.95 17.04 11.51
N GLY A 11 18.83 17.88 10.93
CA GLY A 11 18.64 19.32 10.88
C GLY A 11 18.90 20.07 12.21
N VAL A 12 19.49 19.41 13.21
CA VAL A 12 19.92 20.01 14.47
C VAL A 12 21.44 20.19 14.46
N VAL A 13 21.92 21.38 14.77
CA VAL A 13 23.35 21.68 14.94
C VAL A 13 23.87 21.04 16.22
N LEU A 14 24.96 20.27 16.13
CA LEU A 14 25.46 19.45 17.24
C LEU A 14 26.34 20.22 18.24
N THR A 15 26.70 21.47 17.98
CA THR A 15 27.57 22.23 18.85
C THR A 15 27.00 22.36 20.28
N GLY A 16 27.74 21.88 21.27
CA GLY A 16 27.30 21.90 22.67
C GLY A 16 26.19 20.93 23.03
N LEU A 17 25.88 19.95 22.15
CA LEU A 17 24.84 18.97 22.38
C LEU A 17 25.41 17.55 22.49
N ARG A 18 24.82 16.75 23.39
CA ARG A 18 24.98 15.30 23.45
C ARG A 18 23.78 14.64 22.80
N VAL A 19 24.03 13.59 22.00
CA VAL A 19 23.01 12.87 21.26
C VAL A 19 22.81 11.49 21.87
N ALA A 20 21.56 11.10 22.10
CA ALA A 20 21.18 9.76 22.51
C ALA A 20 20.05 9.25 21.61
N GLU A 21 20.12 7.98 21.23
CA GLU A 21 19.10 7.29 20.44
C GLU A 21 18.29 6.37 21.33
N ALA A 22 17.01 6.28 21.04
CA ALA A 22 16.06 5.36 21.66
C ALA A 22 14.99 4.94 20.67
N VAL A 23 14.13 4.04 21.10
CA VAL A 23 12.91 3.65 20.40
C VAL A 23 11.71 3.90 21.30
N VAL A 24 10.54 4.08 20.69
CA VAL A 24 9.28 4.17 21.42
C VAL A 24 8.96 2.82 22.03
N GLU A 25 8.85 2.78 23.34
CA GLU A 25 8.47 1.57 24.08
C GLU A 25 6.99 1.24 23.94
N PRO A 26 6.58 -0.02 24.09
CA PRO A 26 5.19 -0.43 24.05
C PRO A 26 4.31 0.37 25.02
N GLY A 27 3.20 0.94 24.51
CA GLY A 27 2.26 1.74 25.29
C GLY A 27 2.79 3.09 25.76
N ALA A 28 3.92 3.56 25.20
CA ALA A 28 4.41 4.92 25.44
C ALA A 28 3.53 5.94 24.72
N SER A 29 3.41 7.12 25.33
CA SER A 29 2.82 8.31 24.72
C SER A 29 3.85 9.43 24.66
N LEU A 30 3.67 10.42 23.78
CA LEU A 30 4.55 11.59 23.75
C LEU A 30 4.72 12.20 25.15
N GLY A 31 3.64 12.29 25.93
CA GLY A 31 3.68 12.83 27.27
C GLY A 31 4.56 12.01 28.22
N LYS A 32 4.46 10.67 28.20
CA LYS A 32 5.31 9.78 28.99
C LYS A 32 6.77 9.91 28.58
N ILE A 33 7.05 9.94 27.25
CA ILE A 33 8.40 10.09 26.72
C ILE A 33 9.02 11.41 27.20
N LEU A 34 8.34 12.54 27.04
CA LEU A 34 8.86 13.84 27.45
C LEU A 34 9.04 13.95 28.98
N ALA A 35 8.11 13.40 29.75
CA ALA A 35 8.20 13.37 31.22
C ALA A 35 9.40 12.54 31.69
N SER A 36 9.67 11.37 31.09
CA SER A 36 10.84 10.56 31.43
C SER A 36 12.18 11.26 31.08
N GLN A 37 12.14 12.24 30.18
CA GLN A 37 13.29 13.07 29.83
C GLN A 37 13.44 14.31 30.75
N GLY A 38 12.61 14.47 31.79
CA GLY A 38 12.69 15.52 32.79
C GLY A 38 11.88 16.78 32.48
N LEU A 39 10.99 16.76 31.49
CA LEU A 39 10.09 17.89 31.22
C LEU A 39 8.96 17.94 32.28
N ARG A 40 8.65 19.15 32.76
CA ARG A 40 7.54 19.40 33.68
C ARG A 40 6.21 19.29 32.94
N ALA A 41 5.14 18.97 33.65
CA ALA A 41 3.77 18.77 33.09
C ALA A 41 3.33 19.96 32.20
N ALA A 42 3.62 21.21 32.60
CA ALA A 42 3.30 22.38 31.79
C ALA A 42 4.07 22.46 30.46
N GLN A 43 5.31 21.97 30.42
CA GLN A 43 6.11 21.91 29.18
C GLN A 43 5.58 20.79 28.29
N VAL A 44 5.27 19.62 28.85
CA VAL A 44 4.66 18.50 28.13
C VAL A 44 3.33 18.93 27.48
N HIS A 45 2.47 19.62 28.24
CA HIS A 45 1.18 20.10 27.71
C HIS A 45 1.37 21.09 26.54
N ARG A 46 2.26 22.08 26.70
CA ARG A 46 2.57 23.05 25.63
C ARG A 46 3.15 22.36 24.39
N THR A 47 4.01 21.36 24.58
CA THR A 47 4.58 20.60 23.46
C THR A 47 3.49 19.78 22.72
N ALA A 48 2.58 19.16 23.47
CA ALA A 48 1.46 18.46 22.88
C ALA A 48 0.53 19.39 22.08
N GLN A 49 0.27 20.60 22.60
CA GLN A 49 -0.48 21.62 21.86
C GLN A 49 0.25 22.07 20.59
N ALA A 50 1.56 22.33 20.67
CA ALA A 50 2.38 22.72 19.51
C ALA A 50 2.48 21.61 18.45
N THR A 51 2.22 20.36 18.82
CA THR A 51 2.17 19.23 17.87
C THR A 51 0.86 19.19 17.08
N SER A 52 -0.21 19.75 17.64
CA SER A 52 -1.53 19.78 16.99
C SER A 52 -1.44 20.53 15.65
N GLY A 53 -1.96 19.93 14.59
CA GLY A 53 -1.89 20.49 13.23
C GLY A 53 -0.58 20.22 12.47
N VAL A 54 0.48 19.75 13.14
CA VAL A 54 1.74 19.36 12.50
C VAL A 54 1.83 17.86 12.31
N TRP A 55 1.48 17.12 13.34
CA TRP A 55 1.52 15.66 13.33
C TRP A 55 0.49 15.07 14.29
N ASP A 56 -0.18 14.01 13.87
CA ASP A 56 -1.18 13.31 14.69
C ASP A 56 -0.50 12.36 15.68
N LEU A 57 -0.58 12.69 16.97
CA LEU A 57 0.02 11.90 18.06
C LEU A 57 -0.47 10.46 18.14
N ARG A 58 -1.66 10.15 17.60
CA ARG A 58 -2.21 8.78 17.54
C ARG A 58 -1.44 7.88 16.58
N LYS A 59 -0.58 8.46 15.74
CA LYS A 59 0.31 7.75 14.80
C LYS A 59 1.63 7.34 15.41
N LEU A 60 1.89 7.68 16.68
CA LEU A 60 3.04 7.19 17.42
C LEU A 60 2.94 5.67 17.59
N ARG A 61 3.97 4.95 17.19
CA ARG A 61 3.99 3.48 17.22
C ARG A 61 5.16 2.97 18.04
N ASP A 62 4.97 1.82 18.65
CA ASP A 62 6.04 1.06 19.28
C ASP A 62 7.14 0.78 18.25
N GLY A 63 8.41 0.98 18.66
CA GLY A 63 9.56 0.81 17.79
C GLY A 63 9.91 2.04 16.92
N ASP A 64 9.11 3.11 16.89
CA ASP A 64 9.51 4.36 16.23
C ASP A 64 10.84 4.87 16.81
N SER A 65 11.76 5.29 15.94
CA SER A 65 13.06 5.78 16.39
C SER A 65 12.96 7.21 16.92
N ILE A 66 13.62 7.45 18.05
CA ILE A 66 13.73 8.76 18.69
C ILE A 66 15.21 9.14 18.84
N THR A 67 15.54 10.39 18.56
CA THR A 67 16.85 10.97 18.87
C THR A 67 16.66 12.14 19.82
N PHE A 68 17.32 12.09 20.95
CA PHE A 68 17.36 13.15 21.96
C PHE A 68 18.63 13.96 21.83
N PHE A 69 18.50 15.28 21.91
CA PHE A 69 19.62 16.22 21.90
C PHE A 69 19.61 17.02 23.22
N ARG A 70 20.61 16.77 24.04
CA ARG A 70 20.74 17.37 25.37
C ARG A 70 21.86 18.37 25.39
N ASP A 71 21.63 19.49 26.05
CA ASP A 71 22.68 20.44 26.35
C ASP A 71 23.82 19.76 27.13
N SER A 72 25.06 19.92 26.65
CA SER A 72 26.24 19.24 27.24
C SER A 72 26.60 19.76 28.61
N ALA A 73 26.28 21.03 28.92
CA ALA A 73 26.62 21.67 30.18
C ALA A 73 25.54 21.42 31.25
N THR A 74 24.24 21.54 30.87
CA THR A 74 23.13 21.46 31.83
C THR A 74 22.46 20.08 31.86
N GLY A 75 22.69 19.22 30.86
CA GLY A 75 22.00 17.94 30.68
C GLY A 75 20.53 18.06 30.26
N GLY A 76 20.01 19.30 30.14
CA GLY A 76 18.63 19.55 29.78
C GLY A 76 18.31 19.12 28.34
N LEU A 77 17.09 18.59 28.08
CA LEU A 77 16.65 18.26 26.76
C LEU A 77 16.33 19.51 25.95
N ARG A 78 17.03 19.72 24.83
CA ARG A 78 16.87 20.89 23.94
C ARG A 78 16.02 20.55 22.72
N HIS A 79 16.32 19.38 22.08
CA HIS A 79 15.57 18.94 20.93
C HIS A 79 15.29 17.44 21.04
N MET A 80 14.18 17.05 20.43
CA MET A 80 13.84 15.65 20.19
C MET A 80 13.45 15.50 18.73
N VAL A 81 13.89 14.43 18.09
CA VAL A 81 13.48 14.09 16.73
C VAL A 81 12.89 12.70 16.73
N LEU A 82 11.63 12.58 16.32
CA LEU A 82 10.91 11.34 16.12
C LEU A 82 10.91 11.00 14.63
N ARG A 83 11.11 9.74 14.28
CA ARG A 83 11.01 9.20 12.93
C ARG A 83 9.83 8.22 12.84
N PRO A 84 8.60 8.71 12.55
CA PRO A 84 7.40 7.87 12.48
C PRO A 84 7.31 7.05 11.20
N ASP A 85 8.05 7.45 10.17
CA ASP A 85 8.13 6.79 8.87
C ASP A 85 9.50 7.06 8.20
N PRO A 86 9.86 6.36 7.12
CA PRO A 86 11.14 6.59 6.44
C PRO A 86 11.30 7.98 5.84
N TYR A 87 10.22 8.68 5.54
CA TYR A 87 10.19 9.90 4.71
C TYR A 87 10.16 11.19 5.49
N HIS A 88 9.89 11.14 6.81
CA HIS A 88 9.73 12.32 7.63
C HIS A 88 10.45 12.22 8.96
N TRP A 89 10.90 13.37 9.41
CA TRP A 89 11.23 13.63 10.81
C TRP A 89 10.20 14.58 11.41
N ILE A 90 9.85 14.35 12.65
CA ILE A 90 9.11 15.31 13.49
C ILE A 90 10.11 15.86 14.51
N ARG A 91 10.53 17.09 14.31
CA ARG A 91 11.48 17.77 15.20
C ARG A 91 10.72 18.60 16.22
N PHE A 92 11.06 18.42 17.47
CA PHE A 92 10.58 19.15 18.61
C PHE A 92 11.73 20.01 19.13
N ASP A 93 11.62 21.34 19.02
CA ASP A 93 12.50 22.32 19.62
C ASP A 93 11.87 22.70 20.96
N LEU A 94 12.52 22.34 22.09
CA LEU A 94 11.91 22.28 23.43
C LEU A 94 12.36 23.45 24.35
N ASP A 95 12.65 24.58 23.76
CA ASP A 95 12.91 25.82 24.50
C ASP A 95 11.65 26.32 25.22
N SER A 96 11.73 27.54 25.78
CA SER A 96 10.63 28.16 26.55
C SER A 96 9.28 28.17 25.82
N LEU A 97 9.30 28.32 24.49
CA LEU A 97 8.14 28.16 23.59
C LEU A 97 8.41 26.98 22.64
N PRO A 98 7.83 25.80 22.92
CA PRO A 98 8.05 24.63 22.10
C PRO A 98 7.58 24.85 20.66
N LYS A 99 8.45 24.49 19.70
CA LYS A 99 8.11 24.47 18.27
C LYS A 99 8.21 23.05 17.74
N VAL A 100 7.22 22.65 16.96
CA VAL A 100 7.21 21.34 16.29
C VAL A 100 7.22 21.54 14.78
N THR A 101 8.08 20.81 14.09
CA THR A 101 8.26 20.94 12.64
C THR A 101 8.29 19.55 12.02
N ARG A 102 7.46 19.35 10.99
CA ARG A 102 7.56 18.16 10.13
C ARG A 102 8.54 18.43 9.00
N ILE A 103 9.59 17.66 8.93
CA ILE A 103 10.67 17.81 7.95
C ILE A 103 10.61 16.63 6.99
N ARG A 104 10.47 16.91 5.69
CA ARG A 104 10.56 15.90 4.65
C ARG A 104 12.04 15.55 4.41
N ARG A 105 12.32 14.26 4.36
CA ARG A 105 13.67 13.77 4.05
C ARG A 105 13.87 13.71 2.52
N PRO A 106 15.09 13.90 2.05
CA PRO A 106 15.43 13.63 0.66
C PRO A 106 15.10 12.19 0.30
N VAL A 107 14.45 12.01 -0.86
CA VAL A 107 14.09 10.69 -1.39
C VAL A 107 14.70 10.58 -2.76
N ASP A 108 15.57 9.60 -2.92
CA ASP A 108 16.11 9.22 -4.21
C ASP A 108 15.17 8.21 -4.86
N THR A 109 14.93 8.37 -6.15
CA THR A 109 14.08 7.48 -6.93
C THR A 109 14.94 6.70 -7.92
N VAL A 110 14.90 5.38 -7.83
CA VAL A 110 15.66 4.47 -8.71
C VAL A 110 14.69 3.63 -9.52
N ARG A 111 14.72 3.76 -10.85
CA ARG A 111 13.93 2.92 -11.75
C ARG A 111 14.40 1.49 -11.68
N ARG A 112 13.48 0.56 -11.45
CA ARG A 112 13.71 -0.88 -11.35
C ARG A 112 12.90 -1.62 -12.38
N GLU A 113 13.52 -2.64 -12.96
CA GLU A 113 12.87 -3.65 -13.78
C GLU A 113 12.93 -5.00 -13.07
N VAL A 114 11.80 -5.70 -13.01
CA VAL A 114 11.69 -7.04 -12.45
C VAL A 114 11.01 -7.94 -13.48
N ARG A 115 11.61 -9.11 -13.73
CA ARG A 115 11.04 -10.16 -14.59
C ARG A 115 10.86 -11.42 -13.79
N GLY A 116 9.79 -12.15 -14.08
CA GLY A 116 9.50 -13.43 -13.44
C GLY A 116 8.70 -14.34 -14.35
N THR A 117 8.90 -15.64 -14.18
CA THR A 117 8.13 -16.69 -14.85
C THR A 117 7.23 -17.37 -13.83
N ILE A 118 5.97 -17.56 -14.16
CA ILE A 118 4.99 -18.22 -13.29
C ILE A 118 5.32 -19.71 -13.18
N GLU A 119 5.53 -20.16 -11.96
CA GLU A 119 5.68 -21.58 -11.61
C GLU A 119 4.45 -22.09 -10.87
N SER A 120 3.82 -21.25 -10.06
CA SER A 120 2.65 -21.59 -9.25
C SER A 120 1.63 -20.45 -9.19
N SER A 121 2.04 -19.25 -8.85
CA SER A 121 1.19 -18.06 -8.78
C SER A 121 1.98 -16.78 -9.01
N LEU A 122 1.30 -15.73 -9.46
CA LEU A 122 1.90 -14.39 -9.58
C LEU A 122 2.47 -13.92 -8.23
N TRP A 123 1.74 -14.14 -7.15
CA TRP A 123 2.17 -13.78 -5.80
C TRP A 123 3.53 -14.39 -5.45
N ASN A 124 3.66 -15.72 -5.61
CA ASN A 124 4.88 -16.42 -5.23
C ASN A 124 6.10 -15.95 -6.03
N VAL A 125 5.93 -15.71 -7.33
CA VAL A 125 6.99 -15.17 -8.19
C VAL A 125 7.44 -13.80 -7.72
N MET A 126 6.49 -12.90 -7.43
CA MET A 126 6.82 -11.53 -7.04
C MET A 126 7.43 -11.48 -5.64
N VAL A 127 6.96 -12.29 -4.69
CA VAL A 127 7.57 -12.43 -3.35
C VAL A 127 9.01 -12.96 -3.47
N ALA A 128 9.25 -13.97 -4.30
CA ALA A 128 10.60 -14.51 -4.53
C ALA A 128 11.56 -13.46 -5.15
N LYS A 129 11.04 -12.45 -5.85
CA LYS A 129 11.79 -11.29 -6.34
C LYS A 129 11.95 -10.17 -5.31
N GLY A 130 11.48 -10.35 -4.08
CA GLY A 130 11.61 -9.39 -2.98
C GLY A 130 10.65 -8.21 -3.04
N LEU A 131 9.57 -8.30 -3.82
CA LEU A 131 8.58 -7.23 -3.92
C LEU A 131 7.64 -7.22 -2.72
N SER A 132 7.23 -6.03 -2.29
CA SER A 132 6.34 -5.89 -1.15
C SER A 132 4.91 -6.35 -1.46
N PRO A 133 4.15 -6.80 -0.46
CA PRO A 133 2.72 -7.10 -0.60
C PRO A 133 1.92 -5.94 -1.21
N SER A 134 2.26 -4.71 -0.87
CA SER A 134 1.63 -3.50 -1.40
C SER A 134 1.85 -3.35 -2.90
N LEU A 135 3.10 -3.54 -3.38
CA LEU A 135 3.43 -3.46 -4.80
C LEU A 135 2.74 -4.59 -5.58
N ILE A 136 2.74 -5.81 -5.03
CA ILE A 136 2.07 -6.97 -5.63
C ILE A 136 0.57 -6.70 -5.79
N GLY A 137 -0.08 -6.13 -4.77
CA GLY A 137 -1.49 -5.73 -4.84
C GLY A 137 -1.75 -4.74 -5.97
N ARG A 138 -0.96 -3.66 -6.05
CA ARG A 138 -1.09 -2.65 -7.12
C ARG A 138 -0.89 -3.23 -8.52
N VAL A 139 0.08 -4.13 -8.71
CA VAL A 139 0.29 -4.83 -9.98
C VAL A 139 -0.92 -5.72 -10.32
N SER A 140 -1.44 -6.43 -9.32
CA SER A 140 -2.64 -7.25 -9.50
C SER A 140 -3.85 -6.41 -9.92
N ASP A 141 -4.04 -5.23 -9.33
CA ASP A 141 -5.12 -4.30 -9.70
C ASP A 141 -5.00 -3.79 -11.14
N ILE A 142 -3.77 -3.51 -11.61
CA ILE A 142 -3.53 -3.12 -13.01
C ILE A 142 -3.90 -4.27 -13.95
N LEU A 143 -3.44 -5.47 -13.65
CA LEU A 143 -3.65 -6.64 -14.51
C LEU A 143 -5.06 -7.23 -14.44
N ALA A 144 -5.84 -6.93 -13.39
CA ALA A 144 -7.14 -7.56 -13.12
C ALA A 144 -8.16 -7.43 -14.27
N TRP A 145 -8.00 -6.43 -15.12
CA TRP A 145 -8.89 -6.19 -16.26
C TRP A 145 -8.53 -7.00 -17.51
N GLN A 146 -7.30 -7.52 -17.58
CA GLN A 146 -6.76 -8.18 -18.77
C GLN A 146 -6.38 -9.64 -18.52
N VAL A 147 -5.96 -9.97 -17.30
CA VAL A 147 -5.43 -11.27 -16.91
C VAL A 147 -6.44 -12.02 -16.04
N ASP A 148 -6.75 -13.25 -16.41
CA ASP A 148 -7.46 -14.17 -15.53
C ASP A 148 -6.47 -14.91 -14.64
N PHE A 149 -6.34 -14.48 -13.40
CA PHE A 149 -5.42 -15.07 -12.42
C PHE A 149 -5.75 -16.52 -12.05
N PHE A 150 -6.95 -17.00 -12.41
CA PHE A 150 -7.34 -18.41 -12.22
C PHE A 150 -6.94 -19.30 -13.40
N ALA A 151 -6.55 -18.71 -14.51
CA ALA A 151 -6.12 -19.40 -15.71
C ALA A 151 -4.61 -19.32 -15.95
N LEU A 152 -3.84 -18.85 -14.95
CA LEU A 152 -2.37 -18.81 -15.02
C LEU A 152 -1.78 -20.20 -15.19
N GLN A 153 -0.77 -20.28 -16.05
CA GLN A 153 -0.06 -21.51 -16.33
C GLN A 153 1.42 -21.36 -16.02
N THR A 154 2.07 -22.49 -15.74
CA THR A 154 3.53 -22.52 -15.65
C THR A 154 4.12 -22.10 -16.99
N GLY A 155 5.06 -21.16 -16.97
CA GLY A 155 5.67 -20.56 -18.15
C GLY A 155 5.10 -19.20 -18.54
N ASP A 156 3.96 -18.77 -17.99
CA ASP A 156 3.51 -17.38 -18.15
C ASP A 156 4.55 -16.41 -17.57
N GLU A 157 4.68 -15.23 -18.13
CA GLU A 157 5.75 -14.29 -17.77
C GLU A 157 5.19 -12.93 -17.35
N ILE A 158 5.83 -12.33 -16.35
CA ILE A 158 5.60 -10.95 -15.95
C ILE A 158 6.88 -10.12 -16.10
N CYS A 159 6.71 -8.90 -16.58
CA CYS A 159 7.73 -7.84 -16.52
C CYS A 159 7.11 -6.59 -15.91
N LEU A 160 7.80 -6.02 -14.92
CA LEU A 160 7.36 -4.85 -14.15
C LEU A 160 8.45 -3.79 -14.17
N ILE A 161 8.08 -2.53 -14.47
CA ILE A 161 8.94 -1.36 -14.33
C ILE A 161 8.31 -0.43 -13.30
N TYR A 162 9.04 -0.16 -12.20
CA TYR A 162 8.55 0.67 -11.11
C TYR A 162 9.65 1.53 -10.50
N ASP A 163 9.28 2.50 -9.69
CA ASP A 163 10.20 3.33 -8.92
C ASP A 163 10.42 2.74 -7.53
N GLU A 164 11.67 2.43 -7.20
CA GLU A 164 12.13 2.12 -5.85
C GLU A 164 12.52 3.44 -5.17
N LEU A 165 11.89 3.73 -4.04
CA LEU A 165 12.15 4.93 -3.25
C LEU A 165 13.23 4.63 -2.21
N ARG A 166 14.27 5.45 -2.17
CA ARG A 166 15.38 5.33 -1.23
C ARG A 166 15.53 6.56 -0.36
N VAL A 167 15.85 6.33 0.89
CA VAL A 167 16.19 7.38 1.85
C VAL A 167 17.51 6.98 2.52
N ASP A 168 18.50 7.87 2.47
CA ASP A 168 19.88 7.59 2.94
C ASP A 168 20.45 6.30 2.31
N GLY A 169 20.20 6.09 1.01
CA GLY A 169 20.67 4.94 0.25
C GLY A 169 19.97 3.60 0.54
N ARG A 170 19.02 3.56 1.49
CA ARG A 170 18.26 2.35 1.85
C ARG A 170 16.88 2.37 1.23
N VAL A 171 16.38 1.21 0.80
CA VAL A 171 15.02 1.06 0.30
C VAL A 171 14.03 1.46 1.39
N ALA A 172 13.16 2.41 1.06
CA ALA A 172 12.16 2.98 1.96
C ALA A 172 10.72 2.63 1.52
N GLY A 173 10.54 2.30 0.25
CA GLY A 173 9.25 1.92 -0.32
C GLY A 173 9.27 1.88 -1.84
N GLU A 174 8.09 1.79 -2.43
CA GLU A 174 7.89 1.80 -3.88
C GLU A 174 7.03 3.00 -4.30
N GLY A 175 7.45 3.63 -5.38
CA GLY A 175 6.75 4.73 -6.03
C GLY A 175 5.79 4.25 -7.12
N ASP A 176 5.78 4.95 -8.24
CA ASP A 176 4.91 4.63 -9.36
C ASP A 176 5.31 3.32 -10.05
N ILE A 177 4.31 2.61 -10.55
CA ILE A 177 4.48 1.53 -11.50
C ILE A 177 4.36 2.16 -12.88
N HIS A 178 5.44 2.14 -13.68
CA HIS A 178 5.47 2.80 -14.99
C HIS A 178 4.94 1.93 -16.10
N ALA A 179 5.25 0.63 -16.02
CA ALA A 179 4.76 -0.34 -17.00
C ALA A 179 4.63 -1.73 -16.36
N VAL A 180 3.64 -2.46 -16.83
CA VAL A 180 3.47 -3.89 -16.56
C VAL A 180 3.26 -4.59 -17.89
N SER A 181 3.97 -5.69 -18.12
CA SER A 181 3.71 -6.60 -19.23
C SER A 181 3.45 -7.99 -18.68
N PHE A 182 2.41 -8.63 -19.19
CA PHE A 182 2.06 -9.99 -18.81
C PHE A 182 1.87 -10.84 -20.07
N ARG A 183 2.62 -11.95 -20.16
CA ARG A 183 2.48 -12.93 -21.24
C ARG A 183 1.73 -14.14 -20.70
N GLN A 184 0.62 -14.49 -21.33
CA GLN A 184 -0.16 -15.69 -21.06
C GLN A 184 -0.27 -16.51 -22.33
N GLY A 185 0.51 -17.58 -22.45
CA GLY A 185 0.68 -18.29 -23.70
C GLY A 185 1.20 -17.39 -24.81
N ASP A 186 0.48 -17.31 -25.94
CA ASP A 186 0.81 -16.45 -27.09
C ASP A 186 0.31 -15.00 -26.94
N SER A 187 -0.49 -14.71 -25.92
CA SER A 187 -1.05 -13.38 -25.70
C SER A 187 -0.13 -12.55 -24.79
N VAL A 188 0.10 -11.29 -25.17
CA VAL A 188 0.88 -10.34 -24.37
C VAL A 188 0.03 -9.11 -24.10
N SER A 189 -0.20 -8.80 -22.82
CA SER A 189 -0.77 -7.55 -22.37
C SER A 189 0.33 -6.61 -21.96
N ARG A 190 0.19 -5.33 -22.27
CA ARG A 190 1.12 -4.27 -21.83
C ARG A 190 0.33 -3.07 -21.38
N ASP A 191 0.65 -2.57 -20.20
CA ASP A 191 0.00 -1.42 -19.57
C ASP A 191 1.07 -0.42 -19.17
N PHE A 192 0.85 0.85 -19.51
CA PHE A 192 1.75 1.97 -19.26
C PHE A 192 1.04 3.02 -18.44
N LEU A 193 1.70 3.53 -17.40
CA LEU A 193 1.21 4.68 -16.66
C LEU A 193 1.27 5.93 -17.54
N PHE A 194 0.13 6.59 -17.69
CA PHE A 194 0.02 7.87 -18.38
C PHE A 194 -0.67 8.89 -17.48
N ARG A 195 -0.06 10.09 -17.37
CA ARG A 195 -0.60 11.23 -16.62
C ARG A 195 -0.46 12.48 -17.47
N HIS A 196 -1.59 13.04 -17.88
CA HIS A 196 -1.64 14.32 -18.57
C HIS A 196 -3.02 14.98 -18.42
N GLY A 197 -3.08 16.19 -17.86
CA GLY A 197 -4.35 16.85 -17.55
C GLY A 197 -5.25 15.99 -16.66
N ASP A 198 -6.46 15.72 -17.10
CA ASP A 198 -7.44 14.88 -16.38
C ASP A 198 -7.23 13.38 -16.63
N LEU A 199 -6.29 12.99 -17.47
CA LEU A 199 -5.97 11.61 -17.73
C LEU A 199 -4.93 11.13 -16.72
N ASP A 200 -5.32 10.25 -15.81
CA ASP A 200 -4.44 9.58 -14.86
C ASP A 200 -4.84 8.10 -14.79
N GLY A 201 -3.97 7.23 -15.28
CA GLY A 201 -4.26 5.79 -15.30
C GLY A 201 -3.32 4.98 -16.16
N TYR A 202 -3.71 3.72 -16.35
CA TYR A 202 -2.97 2.79 -17.18
C TYR A 202 -3.65 2.62 -18.54
N TYR A 203 -2.84 2.59 -19.58
CA TYR A 203 -3.25 2.51 -20.97
C TYR A 203 -2.43 1.45 -21.71
N ASP A 204 -3.03 0.79 -22.68
CA ASP A 204 -2.32 -0.14 -23.53
C ASP A 204 -1.39 0.58 -24.56
N GLU A 205 -0.67 -0.20 -25.35
CA GLU A 205 0.23 0.30 -26.39
C GLU A 205 -0.45 1.10 -27.51
N HIS A 206 -1.79 1.06 -27.55
CA HIS A 206 -2.60 1.83 -28.52
C HIS A 206 -3.29 3.05 -27.88
N GLY A 207 -2.96 3.38 -26.62
CA GLY A 207 -3.57 4.48 -25.88
C GLY A 207 -4.99 4.21 -25.39
N ARG A 208 -5.46 2.97 -25.38
CA ARG A 208 -6.76 2.60 -24.85
C ARG A 208 -6.64 2.36 -23.34
N PRO A 209 -7.55 2.90 -22.50
CA PRO A 209 -7.51 2.68 -21.07
C PRO A 209 -7.59 1.17 -20.76
N ASN A 210 -6.81 0.69 -19.82
CA ASN A 210 -6.80 -0.73 -19.47
C ASN A 210 -8.07 -1.15 -18.72
N ARG A 211 -8.80 -0.21 -18.12
CA ARG A 211 -10.11 -0.48 -17.50
C ARG A 211 -11.10 -0.90 -18.58
N ARG A 212 -11.43 -2.18 -18.59
CA ARG A 212 -12.49 -2.75 -19.41
C ARG A 212 -13.85 -2.59 -18.72
N ALA A 213 -14.93 -2.86 -19.43
CA ALA A 213 -16.28 -2.82 -18.86
C ALA A 213 -16.44 -3.73 -17.64
N PHE A 214 -15.67 -4.82 -17.58
CA PHE A 214 -15.76 -5.82 -16.51
C PHE A 214 -14.39 -6.38 -16.12
N LEU A 215 -14.17 -6.57 -14.82
CA LEU A 215 -13.09 -7.41 -14.28
C LEU A 215 -13.24 -8.85 -14.77
N LYS A 216 -12.14 -9.56 -14.90
CA LYS A 216 -12.15 -10.98 -15.27
C LYS A 216 -12.74 -11.88 -14.19
N ALA A 217 -12.60 -11.51 -12.92
CA ALA A 217 -13.14 -12.27 -11.80
C ALA A 217 -13.52 -11.33 -10.63
N PRO A 218 -14.57 -11.68 -9.84
CA PRO A 218 -15.04 -10.88 -8.71
C PRO A 218 -14.22 -11.11 -7.42
N LEU A 219 -13.25 -12.01 -7.45
CA LEU A 219 -12.44 -12.43 -6.30
C LEU A 219 -10.97 -12.50 -6.69
N GLN A 220 -10.10 -12.14 -5.76
CA GLN A 220 -8.67 -12.37 -5.85
C GLN A 220 -8.31 -13.66 -5.09
N TYR A 221 -7.38 -14.46 -5.64
CA TYR A 221 -6.79 -15.64 -4.97
C TYR A 221 -7.79 -16.73 -4.52
N SER A 222 -8.80 -17.03 -5.31
CA SER A 222 -9.75 -18.10 -5.05
C SER A 222 -9.65 -19.23 -6.09
N ARG A 223 -10.42 -20.30 -5.88
CA ARG A 223 -10.47 -21.45 -6.78
C ARG A 223 -11.84 -21.48 -7.49
N ILE A 224 -11.85 -21.68 -8.81
CA ILE A 224 -13.09 -21.98 -9.52
C ILE A 224 -13.54 -23.38 -9.10
N SER A 225 -14.69 -23.47 -8.45
CA SER A 225 -15.29 -24.74 -8.03
C SER A 225 -16.24 -25.30 -9.06
N SER A 226 -16.85 -24.45 -9.91
CA SER A 226 -17.68 -24.87 -11.04
C SER A 226 -17.66 -23.85 -12.16
N ARG A 227 -17.48 -24.31 -13.38
CA ARG A 227 -17.47 -23.48 -14.59
C ARG A 227 -18.87 -23.34 -15.20
N PHE A 228 -19.04 -22.36 -16.08
CA PHE A 228 -20.22 -22.27 -16.96
C PHE A 228 -20.32 -23.51 -17.81
N THR A 229 -21.54 -24.09 -17.89
CA THR A 229 -21.83 -25.26 -18.72
C THR A 229 -23.32 -25.33 -19.05
N GLY A 230 -23.65 -25.74 -20.27
CA GLY A 230 -25.03 -26.00 -20.67
C GLY A 230 -25.66 -27.24 -20.00
N ALA A 231 -24.85 -28.16 -19.50
CA ALA A 231 -25.31 -29.39 -18.85
C ALA A 231 -24.28 -29.87 -17.81
N ARG A 232 -24.67 -29.95 -16.54
CA ARG A 232 -23.89 -30.61 -15.47
C ARG A 232 -24.83 -31.40 -14.55
N MET A 233 -24.31 -32.44 -13.93
CA MET A 233 -24.99 -33.11 -12.83
C MET A 233 -25.06 -32.17 -11.64
N HIS A 234 -26.26 -31.80 -11.18
CA HIS A 234 -26.43 -30.96 -10.01
C HIS A 234 -26.00 -31.74 -8.75
N PRO A 235 -25.07 -31.23 -7.92
CA PRO A 235 -24.46 -32.02 -6.85
C PRO A 235 -25.45 -32.50 -5.79
N VAL A 236 -26.53 -31.74 -5.55
CA VAL A 236 -27.54 -32.04 -4.54
C VAL A 236 -28.75 -32.79 -5.17
N LEU A 237 -29.27 -32.28 -6.27
CA LEU A 237 -30.50 -32.81 -6.89
C LEU A 237 -30.26 -34.02 -7.80
N ARG A 238 -28.99 -34.31 -8.14
CA ARG A 238 -28.56 -35.39 -9.04
C ARG A 238 -29.33 -35.45 -10.39
N ILE A 239 -29.69 -34.29 -10.90
CA ILE A 239 -30.29 -34.11 -12.22
C ILE A 239 -29.34 -33.33 -13.11
N VAL A 240 -29.40 -33.54 -14.43
CA VAL A 240 -28.64 -32.72 -15.39
C VAL A 240 -29.30 -31.35 -15.48
N ARG A 241 -28.53 -30.29 -15.17
CA ARG A 241 -29.00 -28.92 -15.17
C ARG A 241 -27.92 -27.97 -15.70
N PRO A 242 -28.30 -26.94 -16.49
CA PRO A 242 -27.33 -25.94 -16.91
C PRO A 242 -26.83 -25.13 -15.72
N HIS A 243 -25.59 -24.68 -15.82
CA HIS A 243 -24.97 -23.73 -14.90
C HIS A 243 -24.56 -22.46 -15.66
N PHE A 244 -25.40 -21.43 -15.56
CA PHE A 244 -25.21 -20.15 -16.27
C PHE A 244 -24.32 -19.16 -15.53
N GLY A 245 -23.38 -19.64 -14.74
CA GLY A 245 -22.42 -18.85 -13.99
C GLY A 245 -21.10 -19.56 -13.77
N VAL A 246 -20.23 -18.91 -13.04
CA VAL A 246 -18.97 -19.48 -12.53
C VAL A 246 -19.00 -19.41 -11.02
N ASP A 247 -18.84 -20.56 -10.36
CA ASP A 247 -18.76 -20.62 -8.90
C ASP A 247 -17.30 -20.51 -8.46
N TYR A 248 -17.02 -19.57 -7.58
CA TYR A 248 -15.72 -19.38 -6.95
C TYR A 248 -15.79 -19.87 -5.50
N ALA A 249 -14.83 -20.66 -5.08
CA ALA A 249 -14.69 -21.11 -3.70
C ALA A 249 -13.61 -20.29 -3.00
N ALA A 250 -14.00 -19.65 -1.89
CA ALA A 250 -13.11 -18.86 -1.04
C ALA A 250 -13.49 -19.03 0.43
N PRO A 251 -12.57 -18.80 1.38
CA PRO A 251 -12.87 -18.77 2.81
C PRO A 251 -13.97 -17.76 3.14
N ALA A 252 -14.75 -18.05 4.19
CA ALA A 252 -15.75 -17.10 4.69
C ALA A 252 -15.08 -15.77 5.05
N GLY A 253 -15.71 -14.65 4.69
CA GLY A 253 -15.16 -13.32 4.89
C GLY A 253 -14.28 -12.79 3.77
N THR A 254 -13.99 -13.60 2.72
CA THR A 254 -13.29 -13.10 1.54
C THR A 254 -14.12 -12.02 0.84
N PRO A 255 -13.54 -10.83 0.58
CA PRO A 255 -14.25 -9.77 -0.13
C PRO A 255 -14.63 -10.19 -1.56
N VAL A 256 -15.88 -9.94 -1.93
CA VAL A 256 -16.38 -10.07 -3.30
C VAL A 256 -16.57 -8.66 -3.86
N VAL A 257 -15.92 -8.36 -5.00
CA VAL A 257 -16.01 -7.05 -5.65
C VAL A 257 -16.98 -7.08 -6.82
N ALA A 258 -17.60 -5.95 -7.11
CA ALA A 258 -18.37 -5.78 -8.34
C ALA A 258 -17.43 -5.90 -9.55
N LEU A 259 -17.86 -6.64 -10.59
CA LEU A 259 -17.08 -6.80 -11.82
C LEU A 259 -16.91 -5.49 -12.60
N GLY A 260 -17.77 -4.51 -12.36
CA GLY A 260 -17.70 -3.18 -13.01
C GLY A 260 -18.61 -2.18 -12.30
N ASP A 261 -18.52 -0.92 -12.70
CA ASP A 261 -19.39 0.14 -12.21
C ASP A 261 -20.85 -0.13 -12.56
N GLY A 262 -21.76 0.14 -11.63
CA GLY A 262 -23.18 -0.10 -11.86
C GLY A 262 -24.06 0.23 -10.65
N THR A 263 -25.35 -0.02 -10.82
CA THR A 263 -26.38 0.22 -9.78
C THR A 263 -26.90 -1.12 -9.26
N VAL A 264 -26.94 -1.27 -7.94
CA VAL A 264 -27.56 -2.43 -7.30
C VAL A 264 -29.06 -2.42 -7.56
N ILE A 265 -29.56 -3.43 -8.26
CA ILE A 265 -30.98 -3.56 -8.63
C ILE A 265 -31.70 -4.62 -7.80
N GLN A 266 -31.00 -5.52 -7.14
CA GLN A 266 -31.55 -6.54 -6.27
C GLN A 266 -30.54 -6.92 -5.21
N LYS A 267 -31.01 -7.08 -3.96
CA LYS A 267 -30.24 -7.65 -2.85
C LYS A 267 -31.18 -8.45 -1.95
N GLY A 268 -30.71 -9.54 -1.36
CA GLY A 268 -31.44 -10.33 -0.37
C GLY A 268 -31.30 -11.81 -0.59
N TRP A 269 -32.07 -12.57 0.18
CA TRP A 269 -32.11 -14.02 0.11
C TRP A 269 -32.95 -14.48 -1.07
N ILE A 270 -32.36 -15.33 -1.94
CA ILE A 270 -33.05 -15.97 -3.05
C ILE A 270 -32.98 -17.47 -2.83
N GLY A 271 -34.16 -18.13 -2.81
CA GLY A 271 -34.25 -19.57 -2.59
C GLY A 271 -33.36 -20.36 -3.58
N GLY A 272 -32.51 -21.25 -3.03
CA GLY A 272 -31.52 -21.99 -3.80
C GLY A 272 -30.22 -21.25 -4.15
N GLY A 273 -30.22 -19.92 -4.12
CA GLY A 273 -29.04 -19.09 -4.38
C GLY A 273 -28.43 -18.43 -3.12
N GLY A 274 -29.14 -18.49 -1.97
CA GLY A 274 -28.69 -17.87 -0.73
C GLY A 274 -28.74 -16.34 -0.75
N ASN A 275 -27.81 -15.69 -0.05
CA ASN A 275 -27.65 -14.24 -0.11
C ASN A 275 -27.15 -13.84 -1.50
N SER A 276 -27.93 -13.03 -2.19
CA SER A 276 -27.68 -12.67 -3.58
C SER A 276 -27.73 -11.17 -3.79
N LEU A 277 -26.93 -10.70 -4.74
CA LEU A 277 -26.84 -9.33 -5.18
C LEU A 277 -26.87 -9.30 -6.71
N LYS A 278 -27.64 -8.36 -7.31
CA LYS A 278 -27.56 -8.07 -8.75
C LYS A 278 -27.23 -6.63 -9.01
N ILE A 279 -26.32 -6.40 -9.94
CA ILE A 279 -25.84 -5.09 -10.36
C ILE A 279 -26.14 -4.89 -11.85
N ARG A 280 -26.80 -3.80 -12.20
CA ARG A 280 -26.98 -3.33 -13.58
C ARG A 280 -25.89 -2.36 -13.96
N HIS A 281 -25.20 -2.61 -15.07
CA HIS A 281 -24.11 -1.81 -15.60
C HIS A 281 -24.60 -0.85 -16.70
N GLY A 282 -23.85 0.22 -16.98
CA GLY A 282 -24.21 1.25 -17.93
C GLY A 282 -24.38 0.77 -19.38
N ASN A 283 -23.79 -0.39 -19.72
CA ASN A 283 -23.90 -1.05 -21.02
C ASN A 283 -25.10 -2.03 -21.13
N GLY A 284 -25.98 -2.05 -20.12
CA GLY A 284 -27.17 -2.92 -20.08
C GLY A 284 -26.95 -4.32 -19.55
N TYR A 285 -25.71 -4.74 -19.29
CA TYR A 285 -25.43 -6.03 -18.67
C TYR A 285 -25.85 -6.04 -17.20
N ILE A 286 -26.18 -7.24 -16.71
CA ILE A 286 -26.48 -7.49 -15.31
C ILE A 286 -25.56 -8.60 -14.82
N THR A 287 -24.83 -8.32 -13.73
CA THR A 287 -24.05 -9.35 -13.03
C THR A 287 -24.75 -9.77 -11.74
N GLY A 288 -24.61 -11.06 -11.39
CA GLY A 288 -25.19 -11.65 -10.18
C GLY A 288 -24.11 -12.24 -9.29
N TYR A 289 -24.28 -12.03 -7.99
CA TYR A 289 -23.35 -12.49 -6.95
C TYR A 289 -24.12 -13.20 -5.84
#